data_a59df7b2481474df1be3c0321bbddce2
#
_entry.id   a59df7b2481474df1be3c0321bbddce2
#
_cell.length_a   1.000
_cell.length_b   1.000
_cell.length_c   1.000
_cell.angle_alpha   90.00
_cell.angle_beta   90.00
_cell.angle_gamma   90.00
#
_symmetry.space_group_name_H-M   'P 1'
#
loop_
_entity.id
_entity.type
_entity.pdbx_description
1 polymer ?
#
loop_
_entity_poly.entity_id
_entity_poly.type
_entity_poly.pdbx_seq_one_letter_code
_entity_poly.pdbx_strand_id
1 'polypeptide(L)'
;MNGPLKKNFAEFFAGIGLMRIGLERAGWSIAFANDIDEDKWEMYRTHFGNTGKFAVGDIHKLDVSMIPDVALATASFPCNDLSLAGARKGLAGEQSSAFWGFVNVLTELGLRRPPMVLLENVAGFLTSNNGDDFRDALIALNRLGYAVDAFIVDAVRFVPQSRQRLFVVATKSKIISALNETPKFYESECRPVKFLQTQFA
;
A
#
# COMPACT_ATOMS: atom_id res chain seq x y z
N MET A 1 -25.15 4.00 -5.60
CA MET A 1 -24.62 5.01 -4.66
C MET A 1 -23.65 5.88 -5.44
N ASN A 2 -24.13 7.03 -5.94
CA ASN A 2 -23.42 7.93 -6.87
C ASN A 2 -23.08 9.28 -6.21
N GLY A 3 -22.56 9.25 -4.99
CA GLY A 3 -21.96 10.43 -4.36
C GLY A 3 -20.45 10.48 -4.62
N PRO A 4 -19.81 11.67 -4.52
CA PRO A 4 -18.36 11.76 -4.62
C PRO A 4 -17.70 10.87 -3.58
N LEU A 5 -16.65 10.15 -3.98
CA LEU A 5 -15.86 9.30 -3.09
C LEU A 5 -15.38 10.15 -1.90
N LYS A 6 -15.77 9.75 -0.68
CA LYS A 6 -15.29 10.40 0.53
C LYS A 6 -13.78 10.17 0.62
N LYS A 7 -12.99 11.24 0.69
CA LYS A 7 -11.53 11.16 0.82
C LYS A 7 -11.14 10.68 2.22
N ASN A 8 -11.36 9.40 2.50
CA ASN A 8 -10.95 8.75 3.75
C ASN A 8 -10.03 7.57 3.47
N PHE A 9 -9.15 7.25 4.42
CA PHE A 9 -8.18 6.18 4.25
C PHE A 9 -7.95 5.35 5.51
N ALA A 10 -7.48 4.11 5.28
CA ALA A 10 -6.91 3.24 6.29
C ALA A 10 -5.40 3.13 6.07
N GLU A 11 -4.60 3.27 7.13
CA GLU A 11 -3.14 3.23 7.11
C GLU A 11 -2.65 1.97 7.83
N PHE A 12 -1.97 1.09 7.11
CA PHE A 12 -1.34 -0.12 7.65
C PHE A 12 0.17 0.05 7.71
N PHE A 13 0.79 -0.53 8.74
CA PHE A 13 2.19 -0.27 9.08
C PHE A 13 2.42 1.23 9.28
N ALA A 14 1.53 1.83 10.06
CA ALA A 14 1.39 3.28 10.19
C ALA A 14 2.63 3.96 10.77
N GLY A 15 3.43 3.21 11.55
CA GLY A 15 4.60 3.75 12.22
C GLY A 15 4.23 4.97 13.06
N ILE A 16 4.93 6.07 12.84
CA ILE A 16 4.67 7.35 13.50
C ILE A 16 3.71 8.26 12.70
N GLY A 17 3.09 7.76 11.62
CA GLY A 17 2.06 8.48 10.85
C GLY A 17 2.57 9.44 9.78
N LEU A 18 3.74 9.18 9.18
CA LEU A 18 4.28 10.05 8.12
C LEU A 18 3.41 10.05 6.85
N MET A 19 2.87 8.90 6.47
CA MET A 19 1.93 8.79 5.35
C MET A 19 0.65 9.58 5.65
N ARG A 20 0.14 9.45 6.87
CA ARG A 20 -1.02 10.23 7.35
C ARG A 20 -0.81 11.73 7.20
N ILE A 21 0.34 12.27 7.65
CA ILE A 21 0.64 13.70 7.51
C ILE A 21 0.55 14.14 6.04
N GLY A 22 1.11 13.36 5.13
CA GLY A 22 1.09 13.66 3.70
C GLY A 22 -0.33 13.65 3.12
N LEU A 23 -1.11 12.63 3.46
CA LEU A 23 -2.48 12.47 2.96
C LEU A 23 -3.43 13.51 3.57
N GLU A 24 -3.33 13.83 4.85
CA GLU A 24 -4.16 14.86 5.48
C GLU A 24 -3.89 16.25 4.88
N ARG A 25 -2.63 16.57 4.54
CA ARG A 25 -2.29 17.79 3.78
C ARG A 25 -2.90 17.82 2.37
N ALA A 26 -3.13 16.67 1.77
CA ALA A 26 -3.80 16.52 0.49
C ALA A 26 -5.35 16.46 0.61
N GLY A 27 -5.90 16.73 1.80
CA GLY A 27 -7.34 16.77 2.08
C GLY A 27 -7.99 15.41 2.30
N TRP A 28 -7.21 14.37 2.60
CA TRP A 28 -7.71 13.08 3.06
C TRP A 28 -7.91 13.07 4.57
N SER A 29 -8.76 12.18 5.06
CA SER A 29 -8.98 12.00 6.50
C SER A 29 -8.72 10.56 6.91
N ILE A 30 -7.98 10.38 8.01
CA ILE A 30 -7.75 9.04 8.59
C ILE A 30 -9.07 8.46 9.12
N ALA A 31 -9.33 7.19 8.79
CA ALA A 31 -10.46 6.45 9.32
C ALA A 31 -10.00 5.26 10.18
N PHE A 32 -8.84 4.69 9.88
CA PHE A 32 -8.26 3.57 10.61
C PHE A 32 -6.74 3.56 10.45
N ALA A 33 -6.01 3.12 11.47
CA ALA A 33 -4.58 2.88 11.40
C ALA A 33 -4.22 1.59 12.15
N ASN A 34 -3.14 0.91 11.72
CA ASN A 34 -2.61 -0.28 12.39
C ASN A 34 -1.08 -0.29 12.33
N ASP A 35 -0.46 -0.66 13.42
CA ASP A 35 0.95 -1.05 13.52
C ASP A 35 1.10 -2.06 14.68
N ILE A 36 2.14 -2.88 14.62
CA ILE A 36 2.44 -3.86 15.67
C ILE A 36 3.23 -3.25 16.84
N ASP A 37 3.87 -2.12 16.60
CA ASP A 37 4.86 -1.50 17.48
C ASP A 37 4.20 -0.50 18.45
N GLU A 38 4.21 -0.82 19.74
CA GLU A 38 3.63 0.02 20.78
C GLU A 38 4.36 1.35 20.96
N ASP A 39 5.69 1.39 20.80
CA ASP A 39 6.46 2.63 20.93
C ASP A 39 6.11 3.62 19.81
N LYS A 40 5.91 3.11 18.60
CA LYS A 40 5.44 3.92 17.47
C LYS A 40 4.01 4.41 17.68
N TRP A 41 3.14 3.59 18.28
CA TRP A 41 1.81 4.01 18.68
C TRP A 41 1.88 5.16 19.69
N GLU A 42 2.74 5.10 20.68
CA GLU A 42 2.93 6.17 21.65
C GLU A 42 3.32 7.50 20.98
N MET A 43 4.26 7.45 20.01
CA MET A 43 4.64 8.61 19.21
C MET A 43 3.47 9.12 18.35
N TYR A 44 2.76 8.20 17.72
CA TYR A 44 1.60 8.50 16.86
C TYR A 44 0.49 9.22 17.66
N ARG A 45 0.10 8.66 18.81
CA ARG A 45 -0.93 9.26 19.66
C ARG A 45 -0.52 10.59 20.28
N THR A 46 0.78 10.77 20.57
CA THR A 46 1.31 12.04 21.09
C THR A 46 1.15 13.15 20.05
N HIS A 47 1.34 12.85 18.77
CA HIS A 47 1.22 13.82 17.70
C HIS A 47 -0.23 14.06 17.25
N PHE A 48 -1.03 12.99 17.08
CA PHE A 48 -2.38 13.06 16.50
C PHE A 48 -3.52 13.00 17.53
N GLY A 49 -3.20 12.77 18.80
CA GLY A 49 -4.17 12.48 19.85
C GLY A 49 -4.70 11.04 19.81
N ASN A 50 -5.34 10.64 20.88
CA ASN A 50 -6.01 9.33 20.93
C ASN A 50 -7.41 9.43 20.30
N THR A 51 -7.52 9.12 19.03
CA THR A 51 -8.79 9.21 18.29
C THR A 51 -9.60 7.92 18.30
N GLY A 52 -9.11 6.85 18.95
CA GLY A 52 -9.73 5.52 18.92
C GLY A 52 -9.69 4.82 17.55
N LYS A 53 -8.90 5.35 16.59
CA LYS A 53 -8.83 4.83 15.23
C LYS A 53 -7.60 3.97 14.97
N PHE A 54 -6.75 3.77 15.98
CA PHE A 54 -5.52 3.01 15.86
C PHE A 54 -5.66 1.66 16.57
N ALA A 55 -5.36 0.58 15.85
CA ALA A 55 -5.27 -0.77 16.38
C ALA A 55 -3.79 -1.17 16.49
N VAL A 56 -3.29 -1.34 17.71
CA VAL A 56 -1.96 -1.92 17.95
C VAL A 56 -2.07 -3.43 17.85
N GLY A 57 -1.30 -4.03 16.97
CA GLY A 57 -1.29 -5.49 16.81
C GLY A 57 -0.81 -5.98 15.45
N ASP A 58 -0.58 -7.27 15.42
CA ASP A 58 -0.15 -8.01 14.23
C ASP A 58 -1.24 -7.98 13.15
N ILE A 59 -0.88 -7.55 11.95
CA ILE A 59 -1.79 -7.48 10.81
C ILE A 59 -2.42 -8.85 10.45
N HIS A 60 -1.73 -9.95 10.73
CA HIS A 60 -2.24 -11.30 10.48
C HIS A 60 -3.37 -11.72 11.45
N LYS A 61 -3.53 -10.98 12.55
CA LYS A 61 -4.56 -11.22 13.59
C LYS A 61 -5.59 -10.11 13.63
N LEU A 62 -5.54 -9.18 12.67
CA LEU A 62 -6.40 -8.01 12.66
C LEU A 62 -7.84 -8.41 12.32
N ASP A 63 -8.78 -8.06 13.20
CA ASP A 63 -10.20 -8.19 12.90
C ASP A 63 -10.62 -7.15 11.85
N VAL A 64 -10.89 -7.58 10.64
CA VAL A 64 -11.29 -6.71 9.52
C VAL A 64 -12.64 -6.02 9.73
N SER A 65 -13.44 -6.45 10.71
CA SER A 65 -14.69 -5.78 11.09
C SER A 65 -14.44 -4.40 11.71
N MET A 66 -13.27 -4.19 12.31
CA MET A 66 -12.83 -2.89 12.86
C MET A 66 -12.51 -1.86 11.78
N ILE A 67 -12.24 -2.30 10.55
CA ILE A 67 -11.86 -1.41 9.46
C ILE A 67 -13.12 -0.83 8.82
N PRO A 68 -13.34 0.49 8.88
CA PRO A 68 -14.50 1.10 8.24
C PRO A 68 -14.35 1.10 6.70
N ASP A 69 -15.44 1.40 5.99
CA ASP A 69 -15.38 1.58 4.55
C ASP A 69 -14.55 2.83 4.21
N VAL A 70 -13.50 2.63 3.42
CA VAL A 70 -12.55 3.67 3.04
C VAL A 70 -12.34 3.72 1.53
N ALA A 71 -11.98 4.89 1.03
CA ALA A 71 -11.65 5.07 -0.38
C ALA A 71 -10.22 4.62 -0.72
N LEU A 72 -9.32 4.65 0.25
CA LEU A 72 -7.90 4.33 0.06
C LEU A 72 -7.39 3.46 1.21
N ALA A 73 -6.64 2.41 0.90
CA ALA A 73 -5.78 1.72 1.87
C ALA A 73 -4.32 2.03 1.55
N THR A 74 -3.52 2.39 2.56
CA THR A 74 -2.09 2.58 2.42
C THR A 74 -1.32 1.53 3.21
N ALA A 75 -0.17 1.08 2.70
CA ALA A 75 0.70 0.16 3.41
C ALA A 75 2.18 0.47 3.14
N SER A 76 2.92 0.79 4.22
CA SER A 76 4.38 1.03 4.20
C SER A 76 5.08 -0.13 4.90
N PHE A 77 5.01 -1.32 4.29
CA PHE A 77 5.47 -2.57 4.92
C PHE A 77 7.00 -2.71 4.91
N PRO A 78 7.60 -3.41 5.90
CA PRO A 78 9.04 -3.62 5.97
C PRO A 78 9.54 -4.50 4.80
N CYS A 79 10.67 -4.11 4.20
CA CYS A 79 11.27 -4.81 3.04
C CYS A 79 11.91 -6.15 3.43
N ASN A 80 12.31 -6.32 4.70
CA ASN A 80 13.07 -7.50 5.16
C ASN A 80 12.25 -8.79 5.14
N ASP A 81 10.92 -8.69 5.14
CA ASP A 81 10.02 -9.84 5.23
C ASP A 81 9.70 -10.48 3.87
N LEU A 82 10.10 -9.86 2.77
CA LEU A 82 9.86 -10.41 1.43
C LEU A 82 10.84 -11.54 1.08
N SER A 83 12.08 -11.49 1.60
CA SER A 83 13.11 -12.50 1.36
C SER A 83 12.85 -13.83 2.09
N LEU A 84 11.96 -13.87 3.06
CA LEU A 84 11.57 -15.09 3.77
C LEU A 84 10.58 -15.97 3.00
N ALA A 85 10.08 -15.53 1.86
CA ALA A 85 9.36 -16.37 0.91
C ALA A 85 10.25 -17.41 0.21
N GLY A 86 11.45 -17.67 0.72
CA GLY A 86 12.46 -18.64 0.24
C GLY A 86 12.07 -20.12 0.29
N ALA A 87 10.80 -20.47 0.47
CA ALA A 87 10.27 -21.77 0.15
C ALA A 87 9.28 -21.64 -0.99
N ARG A 88 9.73 -21.92 -2.20
CA ARG A 88 8.92 -22.10 -3.44
C ARG A 88 7.83 -23.18 -3.25
N LYS A 89 6.94 -22.98 -2.31
CA LYS A 89 5.66 -23.69 -2.21
C LYS A 89 4.61 -22.66 -2.53
N GLY A 90 4.00 -22.79 -3.69
CA GLY A 90 3.00 -21.87 -4.23
C GLY A 90 2.02 -21.32 -3.17
N LEU A 91 1.04 -20.53 -3.55
CA LEU A 91 0.06 -19.81 -2.71
C LEU A 91 -0.54 -20.55 -1.48
N ALA A 92 -0.12 -21.80 -1.22
CA ALA A 92 -0.51 -22.65 -0.09
C ALA A 92 0.55 -22.74 1.04
N GLY A 93 1.73 -22.08 0.91
CA GLY A 93 2.69 -21.96 2.01
C GLY A 93 2.32 -20.80 2.91
N GLU A 94 2.49 -20.94 4.24
CA GLU A 94 2.29 -19.87 5.21
C GLU A 94 3.04 -18.62 4.77
N GLN A 95 2.29 -17.65 4.23
CA GLN A 95 2.81 -16.37 3.79
C GLN A 95 2.93 -15.48 5.02
N SER A 96 4.04 -15.60 5.72
CA SER A 96 4.29 -14.92 6.99
C SER A 96 4.80 -13.49 6.85
N SER A 97 4.99 -12.96 5.62
CA SER A 97 5.46 -11.60 5.45
C SER A 97 4.36 -10.57 5.69
N ALA A 98 4.74 -9.40 6.17
CA ALA A 98 3.85 -8.28 6.43
C ALA A 98 3.01 -7.90 5.20
N PHE A 99 3.59 -7.94 3.98
CA PHE A 99 2.86 -7.69 2.74
C PHE A 99 1.69 -8.67 2.53
N TRP A 100 1.91 -9.97 2.79
CA TRP A 100 0.85 -10.97 2.62
C TRP A 100 -0.24 -10.84 3.68
N GLY A 101 0.11 -10.40 4.89
CA GLY A 101 -0.89 -10.01 5.89
C GLY A 101 -1.81 -8.91 5.38
N PHE A 102 -1.24 -7.89 4.72
CA PHE A 102 -2.03 -6.83 4.09
C PHE A 102 -2.92 -7.36 2.93
N VAL A 103 -2.40 -8.23 2.09
CA VAL A 103 -3.16 -8.88 1.01
C VAL A 103 -4.32 -9.70 1.57
N ASN A 104 -4.10 -10.40 2.70
CA ASN A 104 -5.17 -11.15 3.39
C ASN A 104 -6.25 -10.21 3.92
N VAL A 105 -5.89 -9.10 4.57
CA VAL A 105 -6.86 -8.07 4.99
C VAL A 105 -7.69 -7.58 3.81
N LEU A 106 -7.05 -7.25 2.68
CA LEU A 106 -7.78 -6.85 1.47
C LEU A 106 -8.70 -7.96 0.95
N THR A 107 -8.30 -9.22 1.08
CA THR A 107 -9.09 -10.38 0.65
C THR A 107 -10.33 -10.55 1.53
N GLU A 108 -10.16 -10.49 2.85
CA GLU A 108 -11.24 -10.64 3.83
C GLU A 108 -12.26 -9.50 3.79
N LEU A 109 -11.82 -8.28 3.45
CA LEU A 109 -12.73 -7.15 3.23
C LEU A 109 -13.73 -7.38 2.09
N GLY A 110 -13.43 -8.27 1.14
CA GLY A 110 -14.37 -8.69 0.10
C GLY A 110 -14.97 -7.52 -0.70
N LEU A 111 -16.27 -7.31 -0.59
CA LEU A 111 -16.98 -6.20 -1.26
C LEU A 111 -16.64 -4.82 -0.68
N ARG A 112 -16.24 -4.75 0.60
CA ARG A 112 -15.80 -3.51 1.28
C ARG A 112 -14.37 -3.12 0.94
N ARG A 113 -13.66 -3.93 0.14
CA ARG A 113 -12.29 -3.65 -0.26
C ARG A 113 -12.16 -2.24 -0.85
N PRO A 114 -11.21 -1.42 -0.37
CA PRO A 114 -10.99 -0.06 -0.85
C PRO A 114 -10.84 -0.02 -2.36
N PRO A 115 -11.40 0.98 -3.05
CA PRO A 115 -11.23 1.13 -4.50
C PRO A 115 -9.81 1.51 -4.91
N MET A 116 -9.00 2.05 -3.99
CA MET A 116 -7.62 2.43 -4.23
C MET A 116 -6.70 1.85 -3.16
N VAL A 117 -5.47 1.49 -3.56
CA VAL A 117 -4.38 1.07 -2.68
C VAL A 117 -3.13 1.87 -3.04
N LEU A 118 -2.39 2.30 -2.03
CA LEU A 118 -1.09 2.95 -2.16
C LEU A 118 -0.07 2.17 -1.32
N LEU A 119 0.91 1.54 -1.96
CA LEU A 119 2.03 0.92 -1.27
C LEU A 119 3.23 1.85 -1.31
N GLU A 120 4.03 1.85 -0.24
CA GLU A 120 5.33 2.50 -0.18
C GLU A 120 6.39 1.51 0.25
N ASN A 121 7.55 1.55 -0.40
CA ASN A 121 8.71 0.74 -0.02
C ASN A 121 10.02 1.40 -0.49
N VAL A 122 11.16 0.79 -0.14
CA VAL A 122 12.47 1.17 -0.66
C VAL A 122 12.60 0.77 -2.14
N ALA A 123 13.40 1.52 -2.91
CA ALA A 123 13.63 1.22 -4.33
C ALA A 123 14.21 -0.19 -4.56
N GLY A 124 14.96 -0.72 -3.57
CA GLY A 124 15.50 -2.09 -3.61
C GLY A 124 14.45 -3.20 -3.73
N PHE A 125 13.19 -2.93 -3.39
CA PHE A 125 12.09 -3.88 -3.57
C PHE A 125 11.91 -4.32 -5.03
N LEU A 126 12.19 -3.44 -6.00
CA LEU A 126 12.14 -3.76 -7.43
C LEU A 126 13.09 -4.88 -7.84
N THR A 127 14.21 -5.05 -7.13
CA THR A 127 15.26 -6.02 -7.45
C THR A 127 15.35 -7.15 -6.46
N SER A 128 14.52 -7.14 -5.43
CA SER A 128 14.46 -8.20 -4.41
C SER A 128 14.18 -9.55 -5.08
N ASN A 129 14.96 -10.57 -4.74
CA ASN A 129 14.86 -11.91 -5.32
C ASN A 129 14.80 -11.86 -6.88
N ASN A 130 15.73 -11.12 -7.50
CA ASN A 130 15.79 -10.90 -8.95
C ASN A 130 14.53 -10.26 -9.57
N GLY A 131 13.72 -9.55 -8.76
CA GLY A 131 12.47 -8.91 -9.15
C GLY A 131 11.23 -9.79 -8.96
N ASP A 132 11.40 -11.04 -8.54
CA ASP A 132 10.27 -11.96 -8.33
C ASP A 132 9.34 -11.46 -7.21
N ASP A 133 9.88 -10.94 -6.11
CA ASP A 133 9.07 -10.42 -5.01
C ASP A 133 8.16 -9.27 -5.46
N PHE A 134 8.69 -8.35 -6.26
CA PHE A 134 7.91 -7.24 -6.79
C PHE A 134 6.84 -7.73 -7.77
N ARG A 135 7.21 -8.64 -8.69
CA ARG A 135 6.26 -9.27 -9.63
C ARG A 135 5.11 -9.97 -8.88
N ASP A 136 5.42 -10.74 -7.86
CA ASP A 136 4.42 -11.49 -7.10
C ASP A 136 3.48 -10.55 -6.33
N ALA A 137 3.99 -9.42 -5.82
CA ALA A 137 3.17 -8.37 -5.22
C ALA A 137 2.19 -7.74 -6.22
N LEU A 138 2.65 -7.43 -7.46
CA LEU A 138 1.78 -6.91 -8.50
C LEU A 138 0.70 -7.93 -8.92
N ILE A 139 1.08 -9.20 -9.07
CA ILE A 139 0.16 -10.29 -9.40
C ILE A 139 -0.90 -10.44 -8.30
N ALA A 140 -0.51 -10.36 -7.02
CA ALA A 140 -1.45 -10.44 -5.90
C ALA A 140 -2.52 -9.34 -5.97
N LEU A 141 -2.11 -8.08 -6.23
CA LEU A 141 -3.03 -6.97 -6.40
C LEU A 141 -3.93 -7.13 -7.64
N ASN A 142 -3.37 -7.60 -8.76
CA ASN A 142 -4.14 -7.88 -9.98
C ASN A 142 -5.21 -8.97 -9.74
N ARG A 143 -4.89 -10.04 -8.99
CA ARG A 143 -5.85 -11.09 -8.60
C ARG A 143 -6.99 -10.57 -7.74
N LEU A 144 -6.75 -9.50 -6.98
CA LEU A 144 -7.78 -8.79 -6.22
C LEU A 144 -8.59 -7.81 -7.09
N GLY A 145 -8.33 -7.73 -8.39
CA GLY A 145 -9.07 -6.90 -9.35
C GLY A 145 -8.57 -5.45 -9.45
N TYR A 146 -7.33 -5.18 -9.02
CA TYR A 146 -6.72 -3.88 -9.20
C TYR A 146 -5.89 -3.82 -10.49
N ALA A 147 -5.96 -2.70 -11.20
CA ALA A 147 -4.94 -2.27 -12.14
C ALA A 147 -3.85 -1.51 -11.37
N VAL A 148 -2.60 -1.76 -11.70
CA VAL A 148 -1.45 -1.32 -10.90
C VAL A 148 -0.50 -0.48 -11.74
N ASP A 149 0.01 0.61 -11.17
CA ASP A 149 1.12 1.41 -11.70
C ASP A 149 2.14 1.67 -10.59
N ALA A 150 3.42 1.93 -10.95
CA ALA A 150 4.46 2.19 -9.97
C ALA A 150 5.42 3.29 -10.44
N PHE A 151 5.97 4.04 -9.47
CA PHE A 151 6.93 5.10 -9.73
C PHE A 151 7.90 5.26 -8.55
N ILE A 152 9.07 5.85 -8.82
CA ILE A 152 10.04 6.20 -7.80
C ILE A 152 10.00 7.72 -7.59
N VAL A 153 10.02 8.12 -6.32
CA VAL A 153 10.20 9.52 -5.91
C VAL A 153 11.46 9.60 -5.05
N ASP A 154 12.33 10.55 -5.39
CA ASP A 154 13.44 10.91 -4.52
C ASP A 154 13.08 12.14 -3.69
N ALA A 155 13.25 12.06 -2.38
CA ALA A 155 12.98 13.14 -1.44
C ALA A 155 13.81 14.40 -1.74
N VAL A 156 14.96 14.29 -2.45
CA VAL A 156 15.80 15.42 -2.86
C VAL A 156 15.03 16.48 -3.68
N ARG A 157 13.93 16.07 -4.31
CA ARG A 157 13.06 17.01 -5.04
C ARG A 157 12.25 17.94 -4.13
N PHE A 158 12.23 17.67 -2.82
CA PHE A 158 11.41 18.40 -1.83
C PHE A 158 12.23 18.89 -0.64
N VAL A 159 13.30 18.18 -0.27
CA VAL A 159 14.14 18.44 0.90
C VAL A 159 15.61 18.16 0.56
N PRO A 160 16.60 18.75 1.26
CA PRO A 160 18.04 18.55 0.98
C PRO A 160 18.54 17.16 1.46
N GLN A 161 17.82 16.10 1.11
CA GLN A 161 18.16 14.71 1.43
C GLN A 161 17.76 13.79 0.27
N SER A 162 18.71 13.07 -0.32
CA SER A 162 18.38 12.00 -1.28
C SER A 162 17.85 10.77 -0.53
N ARG A 163 16.62 10.38 -0.83
CA ARG A 163 15.95 9.20 -0.27
C ARG A 163 14.92 8.68 -1.26
N GLN A 164 15.32 7.74 -2.08
CA GLN A 164 14.45 7.15 -3.08
C GLN A 164 13.42 6.20 -2.43
N ARG A 165 12.18 6.34 -2.85
CA ARG A 165 11.06 5.48 -2.45
C ARG A 165 10.26 5.04 -3.65
N LEU A 166 9.92 3.77 -3.65
CA LEU A 166 8.99 3.18 -4.59
C LEU A 166 7.58 3.37 -4.07
N PHE A 167 6.71 3.87 -4.93
CA PHE A 167 5.27 3.92 -4.71
C PHE A 167 4.57 3.03 -5.72
N VAL A 168 3.60 2.24 -5.26
CA VAL A 168 2.73 1.44 -6.12
C VAL A 168 1.31 1.92 -5.89
N VAL A 169 0.66 2.37 -6.95
CA VAL A 169 -0.74 2.78 -6.94
C VAL A 169 -1.58 1.70 -7.62
N ALA A 170 -2.57 1.21 -6.91
CA ALA A 170 -3.49 0.23 -7.44
C ALA A 170 -4.93 0.74 -7.38
N THR A 171 -5.68 0.61 -8.46
CA THR A 171 -7.07 1.06 -8.56
C THR A 171 -7.96 -0.02 -9.14
N LYS A 172 -9.20 -0.14 -8.63
CA LYS A 172 -10.17 -1.06 -9.23
C LYS A 172 -10.48 -0.65 -10.66
N SER A 173 -10.43 -1.58 -11.60
CA SER A 173 -10.61 -1.35 -13.04
C SER A 173 -11.90 -0.58 -13.39
N LYS A 174 -12.97 -0.75 -12.60
CA LYS A 174 -14.23 0.00 -12.78
C LYS A 174 -14.09 1.52 -12.60
N ILE A 175 -13.08 1.98 -11.84
CA ILE A 175 -12.83 3.41 -11.66
C ILE A 175 -12.13 3.97 -12.91
N ILE A 176 -11.19 3.23 -13.48
CA ILE A 176 -10.45 3.62 -14.69
C ILE A 176 -11.41 3.79 -15.87
N SER A 177 -12.36 2.87 -16.04
CA SER A 177 -13.38 2.99 -17.10
C SER A 177 -14.36 4.14 -16.90
N ALA A 178 -14.60 4.57 -15.66
CA ALA A 178 -15.46 5.72 -15.36
C ALA A 178 -14.78 7.08 -15.65
N LEU A 179 -13.46 7.12 -15.71
CA LEU A 179 -12.70 8.34 -16.00
C LEU A 179 -12.60 8.64 -17.51
N ASN A 180 -13.10 7.76 -18.40
CA ASN A 180 -13.06 7.89 -19.87
C ASN A 180 -11.69 8.31 -20.45
N GLU A 181 -10.63 8.17 -19.67
CA GLU A 181 -9.26 8.46 -20.10
C GLU A 181 -8.58 7.14 -20.40
N THR A 182 -8.22 6.93 -21.67
CA THR A 182 -7.19 5.96 -22.01
C THR A 182 -5.95 6.33 -21.20
N PRO A 183 -5.37 5.42 -20.41
CA PRO A 183 -4.16 5.72 -19.66
C PRO A 183 -3.10 6.19 -20.65
N LYS A 184 -2.78 7.47 -20.65
CA LYS A 184 -1.63 7.96 -21.38
C LYS A 184 -0.42 7.45 -20.65
N PHE A 185 0.24 6.45 -21.19
CA PHE A 185 1.54 6.01 -20.71
C PHE A 185 2.54 7.15 -20.97
N TYR A 186 2.75 7.98 -19.95
CA TYR A 186 3.84 8.94 -19.98
C TYR A 186 5.11 8.14 -19.65
N GLU A 187 6.07 8.12 -20.56
CA GLU A 187 7.45 7.83 -20.21
C GLU A 187 7.91 8.92 -19.26
N SER A 188 7.85 8.65 -17.96
CA SER A 188 8.36 9.57 -16.96
C SER A 188 9.68 9.00 -16.43
N GLU A 189 10.63 9.88 -16.15
CA GLU A 189 11.90 9.54 -15.49
C GLU A 189 11.71 8.84 -14.13
N CYS A 190 10.49 8.85 -13.62
CA CYS A 190 10.11 8.22 -12.35
C CYS A 190 9.72 6.75 -12.48
N ARG A 191 9.48 6.22 -13.68
CA ARG A 191 9.09 4.82 -13.88
C ARG A 191 10.32 3.93 -13.99
N PRO A 192 10.44 2.87 -13.17
CA PRO A 192 11.52 1.92 -13.31
C PRO A 192 11.38 1.15 -14.63
N VAL A 193 12.47 1.07 -15.41
CA VAL A 193 12.50 0.35 -16.70
C VAL A 193 12.04 -1.10 -16.58
N LYS A 194 12.37 -1.78 -15.47
CA LYS A 194 11.94 -3.16 -15.19
C LYS A 194 10.42 -3.30 -15.02
N PHE A 195 9.72 -2.27 -14.55
CA PHE A 195 8.27 -2.30 -14.38
C PHE A 195 7.56 -2.34 -15.74
N LEU A 196 8.05 -1.56 -16.71
CA LEU A 196 7.49 -1.56 -18.07
C LEU A 196 7.60 -2.93 -18.76
N GLN A 197 8.64 -3.72 -18.44
CA GLN A 197 8.84 -5.06 -18.99
C GLN A 197 7.93 -6.13 -18.35
N THR A 198 7.44 -5.94 -17.14
CA THR A 198 6.59 -6.92 -16.43
C THR A 198 5.09 -6.76 -16.72
N GLN A 199 4.64 -5.61 -17.22
CA GLN A 199 3.23 -5.40 -17.60
C GLN A 199 2.85 -6.01 -18.95
N PHE A 200 3.84 -6.39 -19.77
CA PHE A 200 3.63 -6.88 -21.14
C PHE A 200 4.07 -8.35 -21.34
N ALA A 201 4.38 -9.05 -20.27
CA ALA A 201 4.63 -10.49 -20.23
C ALA A 201 3.47 -11.22 -19.56
#